data_2bc37774f56710f0562c39378b09a4a8
#
_entry.id   2bc37774f56710f0562c39378b09a4a8
#
_cell.length_a   1.000
_cell.length_b   1.000
_cell.length_c   1.000
_cell.angle_alpha   90.00
_cell.angle_beta   90.00
_cell.angle_gamma   90.00
#
_symmetry.space_group_name_H-M   'P 1'
#
loop_
_entity.id
_entity.type
_entity.pdbx_description
1 polymer ?
#
loop_
_entity_poly.entity_id
_entity_poly.type
_entity_poly.pdbx_seq_one_letter_code
_entity_poly.pdbx_strand_id
1 'polypeptide(L)'
;MRKLNEEFFNHHTDEWSDYFTDYFENQGVMRIMLGSEYKKINKAICEIKNKYPNVVTLLEDGENVKLNDEEENAIIEILKLQEEINMIELKESFKLGFKEAYIYFESMDMLKI
;
A
#
# COMPACT_ATOMS: atom_id res chain seq x y z
N MET A 1 -27.48 -19.87 -0.55
CA MET A 1 -26.12 -19.44 -0.99
C MET A 1 -25.36 -20.62 -1.57
N ARG A 2 -24.76 -20.44 -2.71
CA ARG A 2 -24.02 -21.50 -3.36
C ARG A 2 -22.70 -21.76 -2.62
N LYS A 3 -22.46 -23.00 -2.26
CA LYS A 3 -21.22 -23.38 -1.60
C LYS A 3 -20.12 -23.53 -2.63
N LEU A 4 -19.06 -22.73 -2.47
CA LEU A 4 -17.90 -22.80 -3.36
C LEU A 4 -16.94 -23.87 -2.86
N ASN A 5 -16.43 -24.71 -3.76
CA ASN A 5 -15.37 -25.64 -3.41
C ASN A 5 -14.00 -24.96 -3.60
N GLU A 6 -12.97 -25.59 -3.09
CA GLU A 6 -11.59 -25.05 -3.11
C GLU A 6 -11.08 -24.83 -4.53
N GLU A 7 -11.32 -25.77 -5.41
CA GLU A 7 -10.89 -25.69 -6.82
C GLU A 7 -11.53 -24.50 -7.53
N PHE A 8 -12.84 -24.33 -7.37
CA PHE A 8 -13.54 -23.20 -7.93
C PHE A 8 -13.00 -21.87 -7.39
N PHE A 9 -12.81 -21.80 -6.07
CA PHE A 9 -12.32 -20.59 -5.42
C PHE A 9 -10.94 -20.21 -5.94
N ASN A 10 -10.03 -21.17 -6.04
CA ASN A 10 -8.67 -20.91 -6.50
C ASN A 10 -8.66 -20.40 -7.94
N HIS A 11 -9.45 -21.00 -8.82
CA HIS A 11 -9.53 -20.58 -10.22
C HIS A 11 -10.01 -19.13 -10.36
N HIS A 12 -11.11 -18.79 -9.70
CA HIS A 12 -11.68 -17.44 -9.79
C HIS A 12 -10.85 -16.41 -9.05
N THR A 13 -10.19 -16.80 -7.98
CA THR A 13 -9.31 -15.91 -7.22
C THR A 13 -8.09 -15.52 -8.06
N ASP A 14 -7.53 -16.44 -8.82
CA ASP A 14 -6.38 -16.17 -9.68
C ASP A 14 -6.74 -15.18 -10.79
N GLU A 15 -7.88 -15.38 -11.47
CA GLU A 15 -8.36 -14.44 -12.49
C GLU A 15 -8.62 -13.05 -11.92
N TRP A 16 -9.26 -12.99 -10.76
CA TRP A 16 -9.54 -11.74 -10.09
C TRP A 16 -8.27 -11.05 -9.63
N SER A 17 -7.30 -11.81 -9.14
CA SER A 17 -6.02 -11.27 -8.69
C SER A 17 -5.27 -10.56 -9.82
N ASP A 18 -5.24 -11.13 -11.02
CA ASP A 18 -4.62 -10.50 -12.19
C ASP A 18 -5.35 -9.21 -12.57
N TYR A 19 -6.66 -9.25 -12.62
CA TYR A 19 -7.49 -8.08 -12.90
C TYR A 19 -7.27 -6.97 -11.87
N PHE A 20 -7.26 -7.35 -10.60
CA PHE A 20 -7.08 -6.40 -9.50
C PHE A 20 -5.70 -5.75 -9.55
N THR A 21 -4.66 -6.53 -9.86
CA THR A 21 -3.30 -6.01 -9.95
C THR A 21 -3.21 -4.93 -11.03
N ASP A 22 -3.76 -5.18 -12.21
CA ASP A 22 -3.79 -4.20 -13.30
C ASP A 22 -4.57 -2.95 -12.91
N TYR A 23 -5.72 -3.13 -12.32
CA TYR A 23 -6.57 -2.02 -11.90
C TYR A 23 -5.88 -1.18 -10.82
N PHE A 24 -5.28 -1.82 -9.83
CA PHE A 24 -4.61 -1.15 -8.73
C PHE A 24 -3.41 -0.34 -9.23
N GLU A 25 -2.60 -0.92 -10.11
CA GLU A 25 -1.43 -0.24 -10.67
C GLU A 25 -1.82 0.99 -11.49
N ASN A 26 -2.93 0.93 -12.21
CA ASN A 26 -3.34 2.02 -13.10
C ASN A 26 -4.21 3.08 -12.41
N GLN A 27 -4.99 2.73 -11.40
CA GLN A 27 -5.94 3.65 -10.77
C GLN A 27 -5.86 3.68 -9.24
N GLY A 28 -5.66 2.54 -8.60
CA GLY A 28 -5.64 2.45 -7.15
C GLY A 28 -4.50 3.21 -6.52
N VAL A 29 -3.30 3.07 -7.08
CA VAL A 29 -2.10 3.76 -6.58
C VAL A 29 -2.27 5.27 -6.70
N MET A 30 -2.77 5.76 -7.84
CA MET A 30 -3.01 7.19 -8.01
C MET A 30 -4.02 7.73 -7.00
N ARG A 31 -5.06 6.97 -6.72
CA ARG A 31 -6.07 7.36 -5.74
C ARG A 31 -5.49 7.47 -4.33
N ILE A 32 -4.63 6.53 -3.94
CA ILE A 32 -3.91 6.56 -2.66
C ILE A 32 -2.99 7.78 -2.62
N MET A 33 -2.22 8.00 -3.67
CA MET A 33 -1.28 9.12 -3.77
C MET A 33 -1.95 10.48 -3.71
N LEU A 34 -3.20 10.59 -4.17
CA LEU A 34 -3.98 11.81 -4.12
C LEU A 34 -4.68 12.02 -2.77
N GLY A 35 -4.70 11.01 -1.89
CA GLY A 35 -5.29 11.12 -0.57
C GLY A 35 -4.58 12.17 0.29
N SER A 36 -5.35 12.99 1.01
CA SER A 36 -4.78 14.07 1.84
C SER A 36 -3.87 13.54 2.95
N GLU A 37 -4.25 12.43 3.55
CA GLU A 37 -3.46 11.79 4.61
C GLU A 37 -2.12 11.28 4.09
N TYR A 38 -2.12 10.62 2.93
CA TYR A 38 -0.90 10.15 2.28
C TYR A 38 0.04 11.32 1.98
N LYS A 39 -0.47 12.40 1.40
CA LYS A 39 0.33 13.58 1.06
C LYS A 39 0.94 14.22 2.30
N LYS A 40 0.18 14.30 3.38
CA LYS A 40 0.63 14.87 4.65
C LYS A 40 1.79 14.06 5.24
N ILE A 41 1.68 12.75 5.26
CA ILE A 41 2.72 11.86 5.77
C ILE A 41 3.96 11.93 4.88
N ASN A 42 3.78 11.87 3.57
CA ASN A 42 4.88 11.94 2.62
C ASN A 42 5.64 13.26 2.74
N LYS A 43 4.94 14.35 2.93
CA LYS A 43 5.55 15.66 3.18
C LYS A 43 6.39 15.67 4.46
N ALA A 44 5.88 15.06 5.53
CA ALA A 44 6.62 14.94 6.78
C ALA A 44 7.91 14.15 6.61
N ILE A 45 7.88 13.04 5.87
CA ILE A 45 9.07 12.25 5.55
C ILE A 45 10.08 13.09 4.76
N CYS A 46 9.64 13.82 3.76
CA CYS A 46 10.50 14.67 2.95
C CYS A 46 11.16 15.78 3.77
N GLU A 47 10.43 16.38 4.69
CA GLU A 47 10.97 17.40 5.59
C GLU A 47 12.08 16.84 6.49
N ILE A 48 11.89 15.63 7.02
CA ILE A 48 12.92 14.95 7.83
C ILE A 48 14.15 14.64 6.99
N LYS A 49 13.97 14.11 5.79
CA LYS A 49 15.07 13.80 4.87
C LYS A 49 15.86 15.03 4.49
N ASN A 50 15.20 16.14 4.25
CA ASN A 50 15.87 17.41 3.92
C ASN A 50 16.70 17.95 5.07
N LYS A 51 16.25 17.72 6.31
CA LYS A 51 16.94 18.17 7.51
C LYS A 51 18.17 17.32 7.84
N TYR A 52 18.14 16.04 7.49
CA TYR A 52 19.19 15.08 7.86
C TYR A 52 19.75 14.34 6.63
N PRO A 53 20.68 14.97 5.88
CA PRO A 53 21.24 14.34 4.66
C PRO A 53 21.91 12.99 4.87
N ASN A 54 22.54 12.76 6.02
CA ASN A 54 23.18 11.48 6.34
C ASN A 54 22.18 10.35 6.45
N VAL A 55 20.96 10.65 6.89
CA VAL A 55 19.87 9.69 6.94
C VAL A 55 19.47 9.25 5.53
N VAL A 56 19.42 10.19 4.60
CA VAL A 56 19.14 9.89 3.18
C VAL A 56 20.23 8.99 2.60
N THR A 57 21.50 9.31 2.88
CA THR A 57 22.63 8.49 2.42
C THR A 57 22.53 7.06 2.93
N LEU A 58 22.20 6.88 4.20
CA LEU A 58 22.05 5.54 4.77
C LEU A 58 20.86 4.78 4.18
N LEU A 59 19.70 5.42 4.07
CA LEU A 59 18.47 4.76 3.65
C LEU A 59 18.41 4.51 2.13
N GLU A 60 18.89 5.44 1.33
CA GLU A 60 18.75 5.36 -0.12
C GLU A 60 20.01 4.82 -0.81
N ASP A 61 21.19 5.22 -0.36
CA ASP A 61 22.45 4.82 -0.99
C ASP A 61 23.08 3.59 -0.34
N GLY A 62 22.61 3.18 0.84
CA GLY A 62 23.11 2.01 1.55
C GLY A 62 24.53 2.15 2.04
N GLU A 63 25.09 3.36 2.09
CA GLU A 63 26.43 3.60 2.56
C GLU A 63 26.47 3.59 4.10
N ASN A 64 27.59 3.08 4.64
CA ASN A 64 27.84 3.08 6.07
C ASN A 64 28.16 4.50 6.54
N VAL A 65 27.20 5.15 7.15
CA VAL A 65 27.34 6.49 7.70
C VAL A 65 27.16 6.41 9.21
N LYS A 66 28.05 7.06 9.95
CA LYS A 66 27.92 7.17 11.39
C LYS A 66 26.90 8.25 11.72
N LEU A 67 25.85 7.87 12.42
CA LEU A 67 24.75 8.77 12.79
C LEU A 67 24.88 9.22 14.24
N ASN A 68 24.49 10.46 14.50
CA ASN A 68 24.32 10.96 15.86
C ASN A 68 22.92 10.59 16.41
N ASP A 69 22.66 10.92 17.66
CA ASP A 69 21.37 10.55 18.30
C ASP A 69 20.16 11.20 17.62
N GLU A 70 20.29 12.44 17.16
CA GLU A 70 19.22 13.14 16.45
C GLU A 70 18.90 12.46 15.12
N GLU A 71 19.94 12.03 14.40
CA GLU A 71 19.79 11.33 13.13
C GLU A 71 19.19 9.94 13.32
N GLU A 72 19.57 9.24 14.37
CA GLU A 72 18.96 7.94 14.73
C GLU A 72 17.47 8.12 15.04
N ASN A 73 17.12 9.14 15.80
CA ASN A 73 15.71 9.45 16.09
C ASN A 73 14.95 9.82 14.82
N ALA A 74 15.59 10.52 13.89
CA ALA A 74 15.01 10.86 12.60
C ALA A 74 14.68 9.60 11.78
N ILE A 75 15.57 8.63 11.77
CA ILE A 75 15.32 7.33 11.11
C ILE A 75 14.12 6.63 11.72
N ILE A 76 14.04 6.57 13.05
CA ILE A 76 12.91 5.96 13.75
C ILE A 76 11.60 6.64 13.34
N GLU A 77 11.60 7.97 13.28
CA GLU A 77 10.42 8.72 12.86
C GLU A 77 10.04 8.42 11.41
N ILE A 78 11.02 8.38 10.49
CA ILE A 78 10.78 8.03 9.09
C ILE A 78 10.17 6.62 8.99
N LEU A 79 10.71 5.65 9.74
CA LEU A 79 10.19 4.29 9.71
C LEU A 79 8.75 4.20 10.24
N LYS A 80 8.43 4.97 11.27
CA LYS A 80 7.05 5.05 11.78
C LYS A 80 6.10 5.65 10.74
N LEU A 81 6.51 6.73 10.09
CA LEU A 81 5.72 7.37 9.04
C LEU A 81 5.56 6.45 7.83
N GLN A 82 6.62 5.72 7.48
CA GLN A 82 6.58 4.73 6.41
C GLN A 82 5.60 3.61 6.73
N GLU A 83 5.56 3.16 7.98
CA GLU A 83 4.59 2.18 8.43
C GLU A 83 3.16 2.70 8.33
N GLU A 84 2.93 3.97 8.66
CA GLU A 84 1.62 4.59 8.47
C GLU A 84 1.19 4.60 7.01
N ILE A 85 2.12 4.92 6.09
CA ILE A 85 1.85 4.83 4.65
C ILE A 85 1.50 3.39 4.26
N ASN A 86 2.27 2.41 4.73
CA ASN A 86 2.01 1.01 4.45
C ASN A 86 0.62 0.58 4.93
N MET A 87 0.19 1.07 6.08
CA MET A 87 -1.15 0.79 6.62
C MET A 87 -2.25 1.44 5.77
N ILE A 88 -2.03 2.66 5.30
CA ILE A 88 -2.97 3.33 4.39
C ILE A 88 -3.10 2.54 3.08
N GLU A 89 -1.97 2.15 2.50
CA GLU A 89 -1.94 1.35 1.27
C GLU A 89 -2.66 0.02 1.45
N LEU A 90 -2.39 -0.67 2.56
CA LEU A 90 -3.03 -1.95 2.87
C LEU A 90 -4.54 -1.79 3.01
N LYS A 91 -4.97 -0.77 3.74
CA LYS A 91 -6.39 -0.49 3.96
C LYS A 91 -7.12 -0.14 2.66
N GLU A 92 -6.52 0.71 1.84
CA GLU A 92 -7.09 1.08 0.55
C GLU A 92 -7.09 -0.09 -0.43
N SER A 93 -6.02 -0.90 -0.43
CA SER A 93 -5.95 -2.12 -1.23
C SER A 93 -7.03 -3.11 -0.84
N PHE A 94 -7.26 -3.27 0.46
CA PHE A 94 -8.34 -4.14 0.97
C PHE A 94 -9.71 -3.66 0.51
N LYS A 95 -9.97 -2.36 0.64
CA LYS A 95 -11.24 -1.77 0.20
C LYS A 95 -11.48 -1.94 -1.30
N LEU A 96 -10.45 -1.66 -2.09
CA LEU A 96 -10.52 -1.83 -3.54
C LEU A 96 -10.72 -3.30 -3.91
N GLY A 97 -9.97 -4.19 -3.29
CA GLY A 97 -10.08 -5.61 -3.52
C GLY A 97 -11.45 -6.16 -3.17
N PHE A 98 -12.00 -5.71 -2.05
CA PHE A 98 -13.34 -6.10 -1.63
C PHE A 98 -14.39 -5.64 -2.65
N LYS A 99 -14.30 -4.39 -3.07
CA LYS A 99 -15.21 -3.82 -4.06
C LYS A 99 -15.12 -4.54 -5.40
N GLU A 100 -13.92 -4.77 -5.89
CA GLU A 100 -13.69 -5.43 -7.17
C GLU A 100 -14.11 -6.89 -7.13
N ALA A 101 -13.85 -7.58 -6.02
CA ALA A 101 -14.31 -8.95 -5.83
C ALA A 101 -15.85 -9.03 -5.85
N TYR A 102 -16.51 -8.10 -5.18
CA TYR A 102 -17.98 -8.04 -5.19
C TYR A 102 -18.51 -7.86 -6.61
N ILE A 103 -17.95 -6.90 -7.36
CA ILE A 103 -18.36 -6.64 -8.74
C ILE A 103 -18.09 -7.85 -9.63
N TYR A 104 -16.93 -8.49 -9.47
CA TYR A 104 -16.57 -9.68 -10.23
C TYR A 104 -17.56 -10.82 -10.02
N PHE A 105 -17.85 -11.16 -8.76
CA PHE A 105 -18.76 -12.23 -8.43
C PHE A 105 -20.21 -11.90 -8.78
N GLU A 106 -20.60 -10.64 -8.68
CA GLU A 106 -21.92 -10.19 -9.11
C GLU A 106 -22.07 -10.37 -10.63
N SER A 107 -21.05 -10.01 -11.42
CA SER A 107 -21.08 -10.17 -12.86
C SER A 107 -21.20 -11.64 -13.29
N MET A 108 -20.73 -12.55 -12.45
CA MET A 108 -20.83 -13.99 -12.67
C MET A 108 -22.10 -14.61 -12.06
N ASP A 109 -23.00 -13.79 -11.55
CA ASP A 109 -24.26 -14.24 -10.96
C ASP A 109 -24.09 -15.13 -9.72
N MET A 110 -23.01 -14.94 -8.98
CA MET A 110 -22.63 -15.79 -7.85
C MET A 110 -23.09 -15.25 -6.49
N LEU A 111 -23.44 -13.98 -6.41
CA LEU A 111 -23.90 -13.33 -5.18
C LEU A 111 -25.39 -13.04 -5.21
N LYS A 112 -26.13 -13.77 -5.98
CA LYS A 112 -27.57 -13.63 -6.08
C LYS A 112 -28.23 -14.13 -4.80
N ILE A 113 -28.92 -13.26 -4.13
CA ILE A 113 -29.67 -13.55 -2.93
C ILE A 113 -31.13 -13.81 -3.29
#